data_2f96e649b831911efc65b786020e8189
#
_entry.id   2f96e649b831911efc65b786020e8189
#
_cell.length_a   1.000
_cell.length_b   1.000
_cell.length_c   1.000
_cell.angle_alpha   90.00
_cell.angle_beta   90.00
_cell.angle_gamma   90.00
#
_symmetry.space_group_name_H-M   'P 1'
#
loop_
_entity.id
_entity.type
_entity.pdbx_description
1 polymer ?
#
loop_
_entity_poly.entity_id
_entity_poly.type
_entity_poly.pdbx_seq_one_letter_code
_entity_poly.pdbx_strand_id
1 'polypeptide(L)'
;IRLSLVGSEMCIRDRVTVVNFWYAGCAPCRVEAKDLESVWREYGGEDVAFIGINTRDQADTAQAFSDEFGITYPSLIDVNTAEAKLAFSEVVPIQATPTTLVLDKQGRVAARIIGPIDGTSILSTLVKDALAETP
;
A
#
# COMPACT_ATOMS: atom_id res chain seq x y z
N ILE A 1 -1.39 6.55 -12.93
CA ILE A 1 -2.18 7.13 -11.83
C ILE A 1 -1.25 7.88 -10.90
N ARG A 2 -1.60 9.09 -10.65
CA ARG A 2 -0.82 9.95 -9.77
C ARG A 2 -1.58 10.13 -8.47
N LEU A 3 -1.03 9.62 -7.37
CA LEU A 3 -1.55 9.94 -6.06
C LEU A 3 -0.94 11.26 -5.63
N SER A 4 -1.78 12.29 -5.54
CA SER A 4 -1.38 13.58 -5.04
C SER A 4 -1.53 13.55 -3.52
N LEU A 5 -0.42 13.45 -2.81
CA LEU A 5 -0.41 13.52 -1.36
C LEU A 5 -0.11 14.96 -0.96
N VAL A 6 -0.97 15.55 -0.16
CA VAL A 6 -0.77 16.93 0.31
C VAL A 6 0.53 16.99 1.12
N GLY A 7 1.45 17.86 0.69
CA GLY A 7 2.73 18.05 1.35
C GLY A 7 3.72 16.92 1.14
N SER A 8 3.43 15.99 0.25
CA SER A 8 4.32 14.89 -0.07
C SER A 8 4.78 14.97 -1.52
N GLU A 9 6.06 14.77 -1.72
CA GLU A 9 6.64 14.67 -3.05
C GLU A 9 6.58 13.26 -3.61
N MET A 10 5.74 12.41 -3.04
CA MET A 10 5.64 11.02 -3.48
C MET A 10 5.05 10.95 -4.88
N CYS A 11 5.95 10.77 -5.84
CA CYS A 11 5.61 10.47 -7.22
C CYS A 11 5.75 8.97 -7.38
N ILE A 12 4.68 8.30 -7.81
CA ILE A 12 4.71 6.86 -8.07
C ILE A 12 5.25 6.53 -9.46
N ARG A 13 5.51 7.54 -10.28
CA ARG A 13 6.15 7.34 -11.58
C ARG A 13 7.59 6.91 -11.38
N ASP A 14 8.03 6.00 -12.21
CA ASP A 14 9.39 5.47 -12.23
C ASP A 14 9.72 4.59 -11.02
N ARG A 15 8.73 4.31 -10.18
CA ARG A 15 8.87 3.40 -9.05
C ARG A 15 7.81 2.31 -9.11
N VAL A 16 8.20 1.11 -8.73
CA VAL A 16 7.22 0.08 -8.38
C VAL A 16 6.61 0.49 -7.05
N THR A 17 5.30 0.58 -6.97
CA THR A 17 4.63 1.04 -5.77
C THR A 17 3.68 -0.03 -5.24
N VAL A 18 3.83 -0.37 -3.98
CA VAL A 18 2.90 -1.24 -3.26
C VAL A 18 1.92 -0.36 -2.51
N VAL A 19 0.64 -0.54 -2.77
CA VAL A 19 -0.44 0.22 -2.12
C VAL A 19 -1.27 -0.74 -1.30
N ASN A 20 -1.40 -0.48 0.00
CA ASN A 20 -2.14 -1.33 0.91
C ASN A 20 -3.30 -0.56 1.54
N PHE A 21 -4.52 -1.04 1.33
CA PHE A 21 -5.73 -0.48 1.94
C PHE A 21 -6.00 -1.18 3.26
N TRP A 22 -6.14 -0.42 4.35
CA TRP A 22 -6.23 -0.98 5.69
C TRP A 22 -6.98 -0.06 6.68
N TYR A 23 -7.31 -0.60 7.84
CA TYR A 23 -7.72 0.19 9.00
C TYR A 23 -7.36 -0.55 10.29
N ALA A 24 -7.28 0.16 11.42
CA ALA A 24 -6.72 -0.39 12.65
C ALA A 24 -7.53 -1.53 13.24
N GLY A 25 -8.87 -1.48 13.14
CA GLY A 25 -9.75 -2.52 13.64
C GLY A 25 -9.88 -3.75 12.75
N CYS A 26 -9.21 -3.76 11.61
CA CYS A 26 -9.27 -4.85 10.64
C CYS A 26 -8.35 -5.99 11.08
N ALA A 27 -8.93 -7.12 11.51
CA ALA A 27 -8.14 -8.24 12.01
C ALA A 27 -7.16 -8.81 10.98
N PRO A 28 -7.56 -9.08 9.73
CA PRO A 28 -6.60 -9.53 8.70
C PRO A 28 -5.51 -8.51 8.41
N CYS A 29 -5.80 -7.21 8.49
CA CYS A 29 -4.79 -6.17 8.32
C CYS A 29 -3.70 -6.27 9.39
N ARG A 30 -4.08 -6.59 10.60
CA ARG A 30 -3.15 -6.78 11.72
C ARG A 30 -2.27 -8.00 11.50
N VAL A 31 -2.82 -9.06 10.93
CA VAL A 31 -2.06 -10.29 10.65
C VAL A 31 -0.98 -10.06 9.60
N GLU A 32 -1.30 -9.31 8.54
CA GLU A 32 -0.34 -9.10 7.43
C GLU A 32 0.66 -7.97 7.67
N ALA A 33 0.44 -7.12 8.68
CA ALA A 33 1.22 -5.90 8.85
C ALA A 33 2.74 -6.14 8.89
N LYS A 34 3.18 -7.14 9.62
CA LYS A 34 4.60 -7.45 9.74
C LYS A 34 5.19 -7.97 8.43
N ASP A 35 4.42 -8.72 7.68
CA ASP A 35 4.88 -9.25 6.39
C ASP A 35 5.02 -8.12 5.36
N LEU A 36 4.08 -7.18 5.35
CA LEU A 36 4.19 -5.99 4.50
C LEU A 36 5.45 -5.18 4.85
N GLU A 37 5.69 -4.96 6.13
CA GLU A 37 6.87 -4.22 6.58
C GLU A 37 8.16 -4.96 6.20
N SER A 38 8.18 -6.30 6.29
CA SER A 38 9.33 -7.10 5.90
C SER A 38 9.66 -6.93 4.42
N VAL A 39 8.67 -6.92 3.55
CA VAL A 39 8.87 -6.70 2.12
C VAL A 39 9.36 -5.27 1.87
N TRP A 40 8.80 -4.30 2.56
CA TRP A 40 9.25 -2.92 2.48
C TRP A 40 10.72 -2.78 2.87
N ARG A 41 11.13 -3.40 3.96
CA ARG A 41 12.53 -3.33 4.42
C ARG A 41 13.49 -4.01 3.46
N GLU A 42 13.04 -5.06 2.76
CA GLU A 42 13.87 -5.78 1.81
C GLU A 42 14.01 -5.03 0.48
N TYR A 43 12.92 -4.47 -0.04
CA TYR A 43 12.89 -3.88 -1.38
C TYR A 43 12.75 -2.37 -1.42
N GLY A 44 12.34 -1.76 -0.35
CA GLY A 44 12.08 -0.32 -0.31
C GLY A 44 13.33 0.52 -0.58
N GLY A 45 13.15 1.61 -1.32
CA GLY A 45 14.24 2.50 -1.65
C GLY A 45 13.90 3.39 -2.83
N GLU A 46 14.89 3.65 -3.67
CA GLU A 46 14.73 4.54 -4.82
C GLU A 46 13.78 3.99 -5.88
N ASP A 47 13.74 2.66 -6.04
CA ASP A 47 12.98 2.01 -7.11
C ASP A 47 11.65 1.43 -6.63
N VAL A 48 11.44 1.31 -5.34
CA VAL A 48 10.23 0.73 -4.75
C VAL A 48 9.70 1.64 -3.65
N ALA A 49 8.43 1.98 -3.74
CA ALA A 49 7.72 2.74 -2.72
C ALA A 49 6.60 1.90 -2.12
N PHE A 50 6.30 2.11 -0.85
CA PHE A 50 5.13 1.55 -0.18
C PHE A 50 4.28 2.68 0.35
N ILE A 51 2.98 2.57 0.15
CA ILE A 51 2.00 3.53 0.67
C ILE A 51 0.85 2.76 1.28
N GLY A 52 0.56 3.02 2.56
CA GLY A 52 -0.69 2.57 3.15
C GLY A 52 -1.79 3.58 2.86
N ILE A 53 -3.00 3.11 2.62
CA ILE A 53 -4.18 3.97 2.53
C ILE A 53 -5.14 3.54 3.63
N ASN A 54 -5.20 4.35 4.68
CA ASN A 54 -6.11 4.08 5.79
C ASN A 54 -7.50 4.61 5.44
N THR A 55 -8.47 3.73 5.45
CA THR A 55 -9.80 4.01 4.92
C THR A 55 -10.83 4.43 5.97
N ARG A 56 -10.53 4.29 7.25
CA ARG A 56 -11.54 4.48 8.31
C ARG A 56 -11.08 5.29 9.51
N ASP A 57 -9.77 5.37 9.77
CA ASP A 57 -9.26 5.94 11.01
C ASP A 57 -8.80 7.38 10.83
N GLN A 58 -8.79 8.11 11.92
CA GLN A 58 -8.11 9.40 11.99
C GLN A 58 -6.61 9.17 12.19
N ALA A 59 -5.82 10.23 12.03
CA ALA A 59 -4.36 10.14 12.01
C ALA A 59 -3.76 9.55 13.30
N ASP A 60 -4.30 9.87 14.45
CA ASP A 60 -3.79 9.38 15.73
C ASP A 60 -3.97 7.87 15.89
N THR A 61 -5.10 7.32 15.48
CA THR A 61 -5.36 5.88 15.51
C THR A 61 -4.47 5.14 14.54
N ALA A 62 -4.31 5.68 13.32
CA ALA A 62 -3.44 5.10 12.32
C ALA A 62 -1.97 5.10 12.79
N GLN A 63 -1.54 6.17 13.43
CA GLN A 63 -0.17 6.27 13.96
C GLN A 63 0.07 5.26 15.08
N ALA A 64 -0.90 5.09 15.97
CA ALA A 64 -0.81 4.11 17.05
C ALA A 64 -0.64 2.69 16.51
N PHE A 65 -1.36 2.34 15.45
CA PHE A 65 -1.22 1.06 14.78
C PHE A 65 0.19 0.89 14.20
N SER A 66 0.67 1.90 13.48
CA SER A 66 2.01 1.86 12.90
C SER A 66 3.09 1.68 13.97
N ASP A 67 2.94 2.36 15.10
CA ASP A 67 3.87 2.23 16.22
C ASP A 67 3.83 0.82 16.83
N GLU A 68 2.63 0.27 17.01
CA GLU A 68 2.46 -1.07 17.56
C GLU A 68 3.10 -2.16 16.69
N PHE A 69 2.93 -2.06 15.39
CA PHE A 69 3.40 -3.09 14.44
C PHE A 69 4.74 -2.77 13.81
N GLY A 70 5.36 -1.66 14.17
CA GLY A 70 6.67 -1.28 13.65
C GLY A 70 6.65 -0.92 12.17
N ILE A 71 5.55 -0.34 11.69
CA ILE A 71 5.38 0.04 10.30
C ILE A 71 6.14 1.34 10.03
N THR A 72 7.05 1.31 9.05
CA THR A 72 7.87 2.48 8.73
C THR A 72 7.51 3.14 7.40
N TYR A 73 6.75 2.47 6.53
CA TYR A 73 6.28 3.12 5.30
C TYR A 73 5.11 4.07 5.62
N PRO A 74 4.95 5.14 4.81
CA PRO A 74 3.92 6.13 5.10
C PRO A 74 2.52 5.64 4.77
N SER A 75 1.53 6.21 5.47
CA SER A 75 0.12 5.98 5.17
C SER A 75 -0.59 7.30 4.93
N LEU A 76 -1.50 7.29 3.96
CA LEU A 76 -2.41 8.38 3.68
C LEU A 76 -3.69 8.16 4.48
N ILE A 77 -4.18 9.20 5.12
CA ILE A 77 -5.46 9.18 5.83
C ILE A 77 -6.55 9.61 4.85
N ASP A 78 -7.43 8.68 4.51
CA ASP A 78 -8.40 8.87 3.42
C ASP A 78 -9.84 9.05 3.91
N VAL A 79 -10.09 8.87 5.20
CA VAL A 79 -11.45 8.83 5.76
C VAL A 79 -12.24 10.13 5.52
N ASN A 80 -11.57 11.27 5.53
CA ASN A 80 -12.22 12.57 5.41
C ASN A 80 -12.63 12.94 3.99
N THR A 81 -11.89 12.46 2.99
CA THR A 81 -12.11 12.83 1.58
C THR A 81 -12.44 11.65 0.67
N ALA A 82 -12.01 10.46 1.04
CA ALA A 82 -12.11 9.25 0.23
C ALA A 82 -11.48 9.38 -1.17
N GLU A 83 -10.57 10.34 -1.36
CA GLU A 83 -9.96 10.60 -2.67
C GLU A 83 -9.15 9.42 -3.19
N ALA A 84 -8.31 8.81 -2.33
CA ALA A 84 -7.50 7.68 -2.75
C ALA A 84 -8.36 6.45 -3.03
N LYS A 85 -9.37 6.22 -2.20
CA LYS A 85 -10.31 5.11 -2.38
C LYS A 85 -11.06 5.22 -3.70
N LEU A 86 -11.51 6.43 -4.05
CA LEU A 86 -12.17 6.69 -5.31
C LEU A 86 -11.24 6.55 -6.50
N ALA A 87 -9.97 6.94 -6.36
CA ALA A 87 -8.99 6.82 -7.43
C ALA A 87 -8.77 5.36 -7.86
N PHE A 88 -8.94 4.41 -6.94
CA PHE A 88 -8.75 2.99 -7.22
C PHE A 88 -10.06 2.20 -7.31
N SER A 89 -11.21 2.87 -7.33
CA SER A 89 -12.51 2.20 -7.24
C SER A 89 -12.81 1.20 -8.36
N GLU A 90 -12.20 1.34 -9.51
CA GLU A 90 -12.37 0.40 -10.62
C GLU A 90 -11.64 -0.93 -10.40
N VAL A 91 -10.58 -0.93 -9.59
CA VAL A 91 -9.74 -2.11 -9.38
C VAL A 91 -9.85 -2.68 -7.97
N VAL A 92 -10.38 -1.91 -7.03
CA VAL A 92 -10.55 -2.32 -5.63
C VAL A 92 -12.00 -2.10 -5.22
N PRO A 93 -12.73 -3.15 -4.82
CA PRO A 93 -14.06 -2.95 -4.23
C PRO A 93 -13.97 -2.02 -3.03
N ILE A 94 -14.88 -1.07 -2.93
CA ILE A 94 -14.85 -0.01 -1.91
C ILE A 94 -14.71 -0.55 -0.48
N GLN A 95 -15.23 -1.74 -0.22
CA GLN A 95 -15.25 -2.34 1.12
C GLN A 95 -14.19 -3.41 1.33
N ALA A 96 -13.33 -3.66 0.33
CA ALA A 96 -12.33 -4.71 0.45
C ALA A 96 -11.10 -4.21 1.21
N THR A 97 -10.99 -4.59 2.46
CA THR A 97 -9.79 -4.39 3.28
C THR A 97 -9.46 -5.70 3.99
N PRO A 98 -8.21 -6.11 4.01
CA PRO A 98 -7.11 -5.47 3.31
C PRO A 98 -7.13 -5.78 1.81
N THR A 99 -6.59 -4.88 1.02
CA THR A 99 -6.29 -5.12 -0.39
C THR A 99 -4.91 -4.54 -0.66
N THR A 100 -4.10 -5.27 -1.41
CA THR A 100 -2.77 -4.82 -1.78
C THR A 100 -2.66 -4.76 -3.30
N LEU A 101 -2.20 -3.63 -3.80
CA LEU A 101 -1.92 -3.43 -5.22
C LEU A 101 -0.43 -3.31 -5.43
N VAL A 102 0.05 -3.84 -6.55
CA VAL A 102 1.39 -3.57 -7.04
C VAL A 102 1.26 -2.77 -8.32
N LEU A 103 1.78 -1.55 -8.30
CA LEU A 103 1.79 -0.66 -9.46
C LEU A 103 3.15 -0.73 -10.13
N ASP A 104 3.16 -0.82 -11.44
CA ASP A 104 4.42 -0.81 -12.19
C ASP A 104 5.03 0.59 -12.24
N LYS A 105 6.19 0.72 -12.88
CA LYS A 105 6.91 2.00 -12.97
C LYS A 105 6.15 3.07 -13.75
N GLN A 106 5.12 2.70 -14.48
CA GLN A 106 4.26 3.62 -15.22
C GLN A 106 2.98 3.96 -14.45
N GLY A 107 2.82 3.46 -13.22
CA GLY A 107 1.65 3.71 -12.39
C GLY A 107 0.45 2.84 -12.73
N ARG A 108 0.63 1.79 -13.54
CA ARG A 108 -0.45 0.86 -13.88
C ARG A 108 -0.52 -0.26 -12.86
N VAL A 109 -1.72 -0.75 -12.60
CA VAL A 109 -1.91 -1.89 -11.69
C VAL A 109 -1.41 -3.16 -12.37
N ALA A 110 -0.29 -3.68 -11.88
CA ALA A 110 0.30 -4.92 -12.37
C ALA A 110 -0.26 -6.13 -11.65
N ALA A 111 -0.63 -6.00 -10.38
CA ALA A 111 -1.18 -7.09 -9.59
C ALA A 111 -2.08 -6.58 -8.48
N ARG A 112 -2.98 -7.44 -8.05
CA ARG A 112 -3.98 -7.13 -7.01
C ARG A 112 -4.16 -8.37 -6.12
N ILE A 113 -4.06 -8.16 -4.81
CA ILE A 113 -4.34 -9.20 -3.81
C ILE A 113 -5.50 -8.71 -2.96
N ILE A 114 -6.67 -9.32 -3.09
CA ILE A 114 -7.83 -9.01 -2.25
C ILE A 114 -7.78 -9.94 -1.05
N GLY A 115 -7.80 -9.37 0.14
CA GLY A 115 -7.57 -10.09 1.38
C GLY A 115 -6.13 -9.97 1.83
N PRO A 116 -5.77 -10.61 2.96
CA PRO A 116 -4.42 -10.52 3.49
C PRO A 116 -3.40 -11.21 2.57
N ILE A 117 -2.19 -10.67 2.54
CA ILE A 117 -1.08 -11.41 1.95
C ILE A 117 -0.76 -12.59 2.87
N ASP A 118 -0.40 -13.72 2.28
CA ASP A 118 -0.08 -14.93 3.04
C ASP A 118 1.43 -15.11 3.04
N GLY A 119 2.08 -14.56 4.05
CA GLY A 119 3.53 -14.48 4.12
C GLY A 119 4.10 -13.41 3.20
N THR A 120 5.39 -13.48 2.91
CA THR A 120 6.07 -12.47 2.10
C THR A 120 6.32 -12.89 0.66
N SER A 121 6.24 -14.18 0.37
CA SER A 121 6.71 -14.78 -0.88
C SER A 121 6.00 -14.24 -2.12
N ILE A 122 4.67 -14.23 -2.11
CA ILE A 122 3.88 -13.78 -3.27
C ILE A 122 4.14 -12.30 -3.56
N LEU A 123 4.07 -11.46 -2.54
CA LEU A 123 4.29 -10.03 -2.73
C LEU A 123 5.72 -9.75 -3.19
N SER A 124 6.71 -10.41 -2.61
CA SER A 124 8.12 -10.26 -3.02
C SER A 124 8.29 -10.63 -4.50
N THR A 125 7.68 -11.71 -4.94
CA THR A 125 7.74 -12.14 -6.34
C THR A 125 7.11 -11.10 -7.27
N LEU A 126 5.94 -10.57 -6.90
CA LEU A 126 5.25 -9.55 -7.69
C LEU A 126 6.06 -8.27 -7.79
N VAL A 127 6.71 -7.86 -6.71
CA VAL A 127 7.59 -6.69 -6.70
C VAL A 127 8.80 -6.92 -7.61
N LYS A 128 9.44 -8.07 -7.51
CA LYS A 128 10.58 -8.43 -8.37
C LYS A 128 10.19 -8.42 -9.84
N ASP A 129 9.04 -9.01 -10.18
CA ASP A 129 8.57 -9.07 -11.55
C ASP A 129 8.32 -7.67 -12.11
N ALA A 130 7.70 -6.80 -11.32
CA ALA A 130 7.45 -5.42 -11.73
C ALA A 130 8.76 -4.63 -11.91
N LEU A 131 9.75 -4.86 -11.04
CA LEU A 131 11.06 -4.23 -11.17
C LEU A 131 11.81 -4.69 -12.42
N ALA A 132 11.63 -5.93 -12.83
CA ALA A 132 12.29 -6.50 -13.99
C ALA A 132 11.70 -6.00 -15.31
N GLU A 133 10.48 -5.46 -15.29
CA GLU A 133 9.87 -4.89 -16.48
C GLU A 133 10.63 -3.62 -16.91
N THR A 134 10.96 -3.54 -18.19
CA THR A 134 11.53 -2.32 -18.75
C THR A 134 10.42 -1.32 -19.04
N PRO A 135 10.62 -0.05 -18.75
CA PRO A 135 9.62 0.98 -19.05
C PRO A 135 9.38 1.14 -20.55
#